data_bd6e5898392ccbc8c55548df7423ec86
#
_entry.id   bd6e5898392ccbc8c55548df7423ec86
#
_cell.length_a   1.000
_cell.length_b   1.000
_cell.length_c   1.000
_cell.angle_alpha   90.00
_cell.angle_beta   90.00
_cell.angle_gamma   90.00
#
_symmetry.space_group_name_H-M   'P 1'
#
loop_
_entity.id
_entity.type
_entity.pdbx_description
1 polymer ?
#
loop_
_entity_poly.entity_id
_entity_poly.type
_entity_poly.pdbx_seq_one_letter_code
_entity_poly.pdbx_strand_id
1 'polypeptide(L)'
;KMNMLLDFPTVGEPHYAQALPASMIRDKQIRTYSLSENKDPYAVRSEKETRVERKGNVVHIYMTSIRSHFVPDNIEGIQVGDSVYVHLTNLEQDWDVPHGFAVLGFTNSELLVMPGQTRSVLWIPRRVGVFPFYCTDFCSALHQEMQGYVRVSPRGSAVPISFNTPK
;
A
#
# COMPACT_ATOMS: atom_id res chain seq x y z
N LYS A 1 -2.94 17.72 -28.43
CA LYS A 1 -4.21 17.94 -27.75
C LYS A 1 -4.24 17.00 -26.57
N MET A 2 -3.72 17.48 -25.50
CA MET A 2 -3.77 16.65 -24.36
C MET A 2 -4.76 17.21 -23.40
N ASN A 3 -5.86 16.53 -23.34
CA ASN A 3 -6.85 16.76 -22.35
C ASN A 3 -6.84 15.64 -21.30
N MET A 4 -5.64 15.15 -21.02
CA MET A 4 -5.54 14.10 -20.01
C MET A 4 -6.13 14.52 -18.67
N LEU A 5 -6.14 15.82 -18.40
CA LEU A 5 -6.79 16.36 -17.22
C LEU A 5 -8.29 16.53 -17.37
N LEU A 6 -8.78 16.66 -18.61
CA LEU A 6 -10.20 16.80 -18.92
C LEU A 6 -10.83 15.47 -19.29
N ASP A 7 -10.03 14.60 -19.90
CA ASP A 7 -10.36 13.20 -20.13
C ASP A 7 -9.90 12.36 -18.94
N PHE A 8 -9.93 12.97 -17.77
CA PHE A 8 -9.59 12.27 -16.55
C PHE A 8 -10.43 11.02 -16.48
N PRO A 9 -9.84 9.90 -16.15
CA PRO A 9 -10.44 8.62 -16.42
C PRO A 9 -11.83 8.59 -15.88
N THR A 10 -12.75 8.31 -16.74
CA THR A 10 -14.00 7.74 -16.31
C THR A 10 -13.67 6.53 -15.47
N VAL A 11 -14.40 6.40 -14.41
CA VAL A 11 -14.26 5.33 -13.45
C VAL A 11 -14.05 3.99 -14.16
N GLY A 12 -12.90 3.39 -13.93
CA GLY A 12 -12.56 2.09 -14.48
C GLY A 12 -11.79 2.09 -15.79
N GLU A 13 -11.50 3.25 -16.38
CA GLU A 13 -10.64 3.29 -17.55
C GLU A 13 -9.17 3.43 -17.15
N PRO A 14 -8.30 2.54 -17.64
CA PRO A 14 -6.89 2.61 -17.38
C PRO A 14 -6.26 3.79 -18.13
N HIS A 15 -6.18 4.93 -17.52
CA HIS A 15 -5.64 6.10 -18.21
C HIS A 15 -4.16 6.00 -18.54
N TYR A 16 -3.45 5.12 -17.93
CA TYR A 16 -2.09 4.77 -18.37
C TYR A 16 -2.09 4.18 -19.78
N ALA A 17 -3.03 3.30 -20.07
CA ALA A 17 -3.14 2.70 -21.39
C ALA A 17 -3.48 3.75 -22.46
N GLN A 18 -4.25 4.75 -22.10
CA GLN A 18 -4.58 5.86 -22.98
C GLN A 18 -3.40 6.83 -23.18
N ALA A 19 -2.55 6.97 -22.16
CA ALA A 19 -1.39 7.83 -22.20
C ALA A 19 -0.20 7.21 -22.96
N LEU A 20 -0.23 5.91 -23.20
CA LEU A 20 0.90 5.17 -23.74
C LEU A 20 0.71 4.89 -25.23
N PRO A 21 1.79 5.01 -26.04
CA PRO A 21 1.73 4.58 -27.42
C PRO A 21 1.33 3.12 -27.53
N ALA A 22 0.47 2.81 -28.48
CA ALA A 22 0.02 1.43 -28.70
C ALA A 22 1.17 0.45 -28.99
N SER A 23 2.30 0.95 -29.50
CA SER A 23 3.53 0.18 -29.65
C SER A 23 4.09 -0.27 -28.31
N MET A 24 4.15 0.60 -27.32
CA MET A 24 4.64 0.25 -25.98
C MET A 24 3.78 -0.81 -25.31
N ILE A 25 2.48 -0.75 -25.52
CA ILE A 25 1.54 -1.75 -25.01
C ILE A 25 1.75 -3.08 -25.71
N ARG A 26 1.92 -3.07 -27.03
CA ARG A 26 2.13 -4.27 -27.84
C ARG A 26 3.48 -4.91 -27.58
N ASP A 27 4.52 -4.12 -27.41
CA ASP A 27 5.89 -4.62 -27.22
C ASP A 27 6.15 -5.08 -25.78
N LYS A 28 5.13 -5.10 -24.92
CA LYS A 28 5.24 -5.50 -23.50
C LYS A 28 6.34 -4.76 -22.75
N GLN A 29 6.67 -3.56 -23.17
CA GLN A 29 7.63 -2.72 -22.45
C GLN A 29 7.09 -2.27 -21.10
N ILE A 30 5.76 -2.32 -20.94
CA ILE A 30 5.11 -2.19 -19.65
C ILE A 30 4.90 -3.60 -19.14
N ARG A 31 5.85 -4.06 -18.38
CA ARG A 31 5.70 -5.35 -17.71
C ARG A 31 4.78 -5.19 -16.51
N THR A 32 3.72 -5.96 -16.51
CA THR A 32 3.19 -6.47 -15.25
C THR A 32 4.23 -7.39 -14.67
N TYR A 33 4.70 -7.06 -13.50
CA TYR A 33 5.43 -8.06 -12.74
C TYR A 33 4.40 -9.09 -12.26
N SER A 34 4.56 -10.32 -12.69
CA SER A 34 3.78 -11.36 -12.03
C SER A 34 4.28 -11.46 -10.58
N LEU A 35 3.39 -11.72 -9.66
CA LEU A 35 3.75 -11.91 -8.25
C LEU A 35 4.81 -13.01 -8.08
N SER A 36 4.87 -13.97 -9.01
CA SER A 36 5.89 -15.02 -9.04
C SER A 36 7.30 -14.50 -9.36
N GLU A 37 7.41 -13.37 -10.05
CA GLU A 37 8.70 -12.74 -10.36
C GLU A 37 9.19 -11.82 -9.25
N ASN A 38 8.35 -11.54 -8.26
CA ASN A 38 8.72 -10.69 -7.13
C ASN A 38 9.74 -11.40 -6.25
N LYS A 39 10.95 -10.86 -6.23
CA LYS A 39 12.08 -11.37 -5.43
C LYS A 39 12.35 -10.56 -4.18
N ASP A 40 11.49 -9.60 -3.85
CA ASP A 40 11.63 -8.81 -2.65
C ASP A 40 11.51 -9.72 -1.42
N PRO A 41 12.46 -9.65 -0.46
CA PRO A 41 12.45 -10.52 0.72
C PRO A 41 11.26 -10.29 1.64
N TYR A 42 10.58 -9.14 1.51
CA TYR A 42 9.40 -8.78 2.30
C TYR A 42 8.09 -9.01 1.56
N ALA A 43 8.15 -9.58 0.35
CA ALA A 43 6.96 -9.85 -0.44
C ALA A 43 6.06 -10.88 0.25
N VAL A 44 4.77 -10.62 0.21
CA VAL A 44 3.73 -11.59 0.58
C VAL A 44 2.91 -11.92 -0.66
N ARG A 45 2.46 -13.17 -0.75
CA ARG A 45 1.82 -13.68 -1.97
C ARG A 45 0.31 -13.75 -1.88
N SER A 46 -0.22 -13.57 -0.69
CA SER A 46 -1.65 -13.57 -0.42
C SER A 46 -1.97 -12.76 0.83
N GLU A 47 -3.23 -12.38 0.96
CA GLU A 47 -3.71 -11.68 2.16
C GLU A 47 -3.56 -12.53 3.44
N LYS A 48 -3.50 -13.85 3.31
CA LYS A 48 -3.30 -14.76 4.45
C LYS A 48 -1.89 -14.71 5.04
N GLU A 49 -0.93 -14.21 4.28
CA GLU A 49 0.45 -14.06 4.72
C GLU A 49 0.72 -12.70 5.39
N THR A 50 -0.28 -11.83 5.41
CA THR A 50 -0.16 -10.52 6.06
C THR A 50 0.01 -10.67 7.56
N ARG A 51 0.85 -9.84 8.14
CA ARG A 51 1.18 -9.91 9.57
C ARG A 51 1.86 -8.65 10.04
N VAL A 52 1.95 -8.53 11.36
CA VAL A 52 2.71 -7.48 12.02
C VAL A 52 3.66 -8.16 13.01
N GLU A 53 4.93 -7.89 12.88
CA GLU A 53 5.98 -8.48 13.70
C GLU A 53 6.74 -7.39 14.45
N ARG A 54 6.88 -7.56 15.76
CA ARG A 54 7.68 -6.67 16.60
C ARG A 54 8.92 -7.40 17.11
N LYS A 55 10.06 -6.72 16.99
CA LYS A 55 11.31 -7.11 17.65
C LYS A 55 11.92 -5.86 18.31
N GLY A 56 11.81 -5.78 19.62
CA GLY A 56 12.19 -4.57 20.35
C GLY A 56 11.34 -3.37 19.92
N ASN A 57 11.98 -2.32 19.45
CA ASN A 57 11.34 -1.12 18.92
C ASN A 57 11.24 -1.10 17.39
N VAL A 58 11.53 -2.20 16.75
CA VAL A 58 11.39 -2.35 15.30
C VAL A 58 10.12 -3.16 15.03
N VAL A 59 9.27 -2.62 14.16
CA VAL A 59 8.01 -3.26 13.76
C VAL A 59 8.02 -3.40 12.25
N HIS A 60 7.72 -4.60 11.76
CA HIS A 60 7.51 -4.88 10.35
C HIS A 60 6.03 -5.18 10.11
N ILE A 61 5.42 -4.42 9.24
CA ILE A 61 4.05 -4.61 8.77
C ILE A 61 4.12 -5.17 7.35
N TYR A 62 3.68 -6.40 7.17
CA TYR A 62 3.55 -7.05 5.87
C TYR A 62 2.11 -6.88 5.40
N MET A 63 1.93 -5.97 4.46
CA MET A 63 0.63 -5.49 4.00
C MET A 63 0.42 -5.82 2.54
N THR A 64 -0.81 -6.07 2.17
CA THR A 64 -1.23 -6.23 0.78
C THR A 64 -2.17 -5.12 0.37
N SER A 65 -2.19 -4.84 -0.92
CA SER A 65 -3.18 -3.98 -1.57
C SER A 65 -3.82 -4.69 -2.75
N ILE A 66 -5.11 -4.59 -2.81
CA ILE A 66 -5.95 -5.01 -3.94
C ILE A 66 -7.17 -4.10 -3.95
N ARG A 67 -7.78 -3.84 -5.09
CA ARG A 67 -9.00 -3.01 -5.16
C ARG A 67 -10.09 -3.58 -4.24
N SER A 68 -10.60 -2.90 -3.28
CA SER A 68 -10.41 -1.51 -2.82
C SER A 68 -9.99 -1.52 -1.35
N HIS A 69 -9.06 -2.35 -0.96
CA HIS A 69 -8.68 -2.49 0.44
C HIS A 69 -7.20 -2.81 0.64
N PHE A 70 -6.72 -2.47 1.83
CA PHE A 70 -5.47 -2.95 2.39
C PHE A 70 -5.73 -4.08 3.39
N VAL A 71 -4.80 -5.01 3.51
CA VAL A 71 -4.81 -6.00 4.57
C VAL A 71 -3.42 -6.04 5.21
N PRO A 72 -3.31 -5.87 6.53
CA PRO A 72 -4.35 -5.44 7.47
C PRO A 72 -4.74 -3.97 7.27
N ASP A 73 -5.96 -3.59 7.64
CA ASP A 73 -6.42 -2.20 7.59
C ASP A 73 -6.68 -1.60 8.99
N ASN A 74 -6.52 -2.39 10.05
CA ASN A 74 -6.54 -1.94 11.43
C ASN A 74 -5.38 -2.55 12.20
N ILE A 75 -4.53 -1.70 12.76
CA ILE A 75 -3.31 -2.13 13.46
C ILE A 75 -3.23 -1.41 14.80
N GLU A 76 -3.00 -2.17 15.87
CA GLU A 76 -2.76 -1.66 17.22
C GLU A 76 -1.43 -2.18 17.78
N GLY A 77 -0.95 -1.55 18.82
CA GLY A 77 0.27 -1.96 19.53
C GLY A 77 1.54 -1.31 19.01
N ILE A 78 1.44 -0.41 18.05
CA ILE A 78 2.53 0.49 17.68
C ILE A 78 2.72 1.51 18.79
N GLN A 79 3.96 1.85 19.11
CA GLN A 79 4.32 2.80 20.15
C GLN A 79 5.06 3.99 19.58
N VAL A 80 4.95 5.12 20.25
CA VAL A 80 5.75 6.30 19.92
C VAL A 80 7.23 5.94 19.90
N GLY A 81 7.95 6.32 18.83
CA GLY A 81 9.36 6.09 18.66
C GLY A 81 9.72 4.72 18.06
N ASP A 82 8.76 3.88 17.76
CA ASP A 82 9.02 2.66 17.02
C ASP A 82 9.54 2.97 15.62
N SER A 83 10.44 2.13 15.12
CA SER A 83 10.81 2.10 13.71
C SER A 83 9.87 1.16 12.98
N VAL A 84 8.86 1.73 12.31
CA VAL A 84 7.80 0.96 11.64
C VAL A 84 8.11 0.87 10.15
N TYR A 85 8.42 -0.34 9.69
CA TYR A 85 8.60 -0.65 8.28
C TYR A 85 7.29 -1.20 7.72
N VAL A 86 6.71 -0.49 6.78
CA VAL A 86 5.55 -0.98 6.03
C VAL A 86 6.04 -1.56 4.71
N HIS A 87 5.83 -2.85 4.53
CA HIS A 87 6.14 -3.58 3.31
C HIS A 87 4.83 -3.85 2.57
N LEU A 88 4.58 -3.10 1.53
CA LEU A 88 3.36 -3.18 0.77
C LEU A 88 3.57 -4.00 -0.50
N THR A 89 2.82 -5.08 -0.65
CA THR A 89 2.76 -5.88 -1.87
C THR A 89 1.44 -5.63 -2.59
N ASN A 90 1.53 -5.23 -3.84
CA ASN A 90 0.35 -5.06 -4.69
C ASN A 90 -0.01 -6.40 -5.33
N LEU A 91 -1.16 -6.95 -4.96
CA LEU A 91 -1.67 -8.24 -5.44
C LEU A 91 -2.47 -8.14 -6.75
N GLU A 92 -2.61 -6.94 -7.30
CA GLU A 92 -3.34 -6.78 -8.55
C GLU A 92 -2.69 -7.56 -9.69
N GLN A 93 -3.53 -8.10 -10.55
CA GLN A 93 -3.10 -8.79 -11.76
C GLN A 93 -3.18 -7.89 -12.99
N ASP A 94 -4.00 -6.86 -12.92
CA ASP A 94 -4.13 -5.87 -13.98
C ASP A 94 -2.96 -4.90 -13.92
N TRP A 95 -2.18 -4.85 -14.97
CA TRP A 95 -0.94 -4.08 -15.06
C TRP A 95 -1.08 -2.57 -14.83
N ASP A 96 -2.28 -2.06 -14.99
CA ASP A 96 -2.62 -0.64 -14.90
C ASP A 96 -3.27 -0.23 -13.58
N VAL A 97 -3.17 -1.08 -12.55
CA VAL A 97 -3.75 -0.79 -11.24
C VAL A 97 -2.67 -0.65 -10.18
N PRO A 98 -1.96 0.50 -10.15
CA PRO A 98 -1.05 0.79 -9.07
C PRO A 98 -1.82 1.10 -7.79
N HIS A 99 -1.15 0.93 -6.65
CA HIS A 99 -1.64 1.40 -5.37
C HIS A 99 -0.61 2.31 -4.74
N GLY A 100 -1.06 3.45 -4.27
CA GLY A 100 -0.26 4.34 -3.44
C GLY A 100 -0.48 4.04 -1.96
N PHE A 101 0.41 4.53 -1.11
CA PHE A 101 0.28 4.42 0.33
C PHE A 101 0.89 5.63 1.02
N ALA A 102 0.16 6.21 1.94
CA ALA A 102 0.67 7.23 2.83
C ALA A 102 -0.06 7.16 4.18
N VAL A 103 0.64 7.53 5.25
CA VAL A 103 0.06 7.72 6.57
C VAL A 103 -0.20 9.19 6.77
N LEU A 104 -1.43 9.56 7.09
CA LEU A 104 -1.83 10.95 7.23
C LEU A 104 -1.01 11.66 8.31
N GLY A 105 -0.40 12.78 7.93
CA GLY A 105 0.34 13.65 8.81
C GLY A 105 1.78 13.23 9.09
N PHE A 106 2.30 12.16 8.46
CA PHE A 106 3.63 11.64 8.79
C PHE A 106 4.60 11.47 7.65
N THR A 107 4.14 11.33 6.45
CA THR A 107 5.04 11.05 5.35
C THR A 107 5.02 12.16 4.32
N ASN A 108 6.19 12.65 4.00
CA ASN A 108 6.41 13.44 2.80
C ASN A 108 6.69 12.54 1.59
N SER A 109 6.70 11.24 1.80
CA SER A 109 7.00 10.24 0.77
C SER A 109 5.79 9.38 0.52
N GLU A 110 5.21 9.57 -0.62
CA GLU A 110 4.23 8.68 -1.19
C GLU A 110 4.92 7.41 -1.68
N LEU A 111 4.39 6.27 -1.31
CA LEU A 111 4.83 4.98 -1.79
C LEU A 111 3.92 4.53 -2.93
N LEU A 112 4.44 4.44 -4.13
CA LEU A 112 3.72 3.90 -5.28
C LEU A 112 4.18 2.47 -5.55
N VAL A 113 3.23 1.54 -5.61
CA VAL A 113 3.51 0.11 -5.80
C VAL A 113 2.75 -0.39 -7.03
N MET A 114 3.49 -0.81 -8.04
CA MET A 114 2.92 -1.38 -9.25
C MET A 114 2.44 -2.82 -9.01
N PRO A 115 1.52 -3.33 -9.83
CA PRO A 115 1.04 -4.71 -9.71
C PRO A 115 2.17 -5.73 -9.64
N GLY A 116 2.08 -6.64 -8.69
CA GLY A 116 3.08 -7.69 -8.45
C GLY A 116 4.35 -7.24 -7.73
N GLN A 117 4.51 -5.96 -7.46
CA GLN A 117 5.68 -5.42 -6.75
C GLN A 117 5.47 -5.37 -5.23
N THR A 118 6.59 -5.32 -4.52
CA THR A 118 6.64 -4.97 -3.10
C THR A 118 7.54 -3.76 -2.93
N ARG A 119 7.12 -2.80 -2.14
CA ARG A 119 7.94 -1.65 -1.74
C ARG A 119 7.77 -1.39 -0.27
N SER A 120 8.79 -0.78 0.32
CA SER A 120 8.86 -0.55 1.75
C SER A 120 9.07 0.91 2.08
N VAL A 121 8.48 1.36 3.17
CA VAL A 121 8.66 2.69 3.73
C VAL A 121 8.88 2.60 5.23
N LEU A 122 9.76 3.45 5.76
CA LEU A 122 9.98 3.61 7.19
C LEU A 122 9.15 4.78 7.72
N TRP A 123 8.42 4.51 8.79
CA TRP A 123 7.67 5.51 9.53
C TRP A 123 8.02 5.45 11.02
N ILE A 124 8.29 6.60 11.61
CA ILE A 124 8.57 6.70 13.05
C ILE A 124 7.51 7.61 13.66
N PRO A 125 6.48 7.04 14.32
CA PRO A 125 5.45 7.83 14.96
C PRO A 125 6.03 8.63 16.14
N ARG A 126 5.69 9.90 16.22
CA ARG A 126 6.21 10.82 17.25
C ARG A 126 5.16 11.24 18.28
N ARG A 127 3.92 10.85 18.08
CA ARG A 127 2.81 11.19 18.97
C ARG A 127 1.80 10.07 19.05
N VAL A 128 1.09 10.03 20.17
CA VAL A 128 -0.03 9.12 20.41
C VAL A 128 -1.22 9.53 19.57
N GLY A 129 -2.00 8.58 19.10
CA GLY A 129 -3.24 8.83 18.38
C GLY A 129 -3.63 7.71 17.44
N VAL A 130 -4.67 7.96 16.68
CA VAL A 130 -5.12 7.11 15.58
C VAL A 130 -4.79 7.80 14.29
N PHE A 131 -4.02 7.13 13.44
CA PHE A 131 -3.53 7.67 12.19
C PHE A 131 -4.10 6.88 11.03
N PRO A 132 -4.90 7.52 10.18
CA PRO A 132 -5.35 6.89 8.96
C PRO A 132 -4.20 6.72 7.97
N PHE A 133 -4.21 5.63 7.24
CA PHE A 133 -3.44 5.47 6.02
C PHE A 133 -4.39 5.21 4.86
N TYR A 134 -3.97 5.57 3.68
CA TYR A 134 -4.87 5.59 2.52
C TYR A 134 -4.09 5.35 1.22
N CYS A 135 -4.84 4.95 0.19
CA CYS A 135 -4.32 4.85 -1.15
C CYS A 135 -4.21 6.26 -1.76
N THR A 136 -3.02 6.63 -2.21
CA THR A 136 -2.73 7.97 -2.75
C THR A 136 -2.92 8.06 -4.25
N ASP A 137 -3.08 6.94 -4.93
CA ASP A 137 -3.23 6.89 -6.37
C ASP A 137 -4.59 6.33 -6.78
N PHE A 138 -5.16 6.89 -7.84
CA PHE A 138 -6.45 6.42 -8.34
C PHE A 138 -6.34 4.99 -8.88
N CYS A 139 -6.95 4.05 -8.18
CA CYS A 139 -6.87 2.62 -8.50
C CYS A 139 -8.22 2.01 -8.89
N SER A 140 -9.33 2.63 -8.52
CA SER A 140 -10.68 2.17 -8.85
C SER A 140 -11.73 3.20 -8.47
N ALA A 141 -13.00 2.92 -8.79
CA ALA A 141 -14.14 3.72 -8.35
C ALA A 141 -14.24 3.87 -6.83
N LEU A 142 -13.78 2.86 -6.09
CA LEU A 142 -13.79 2.84 -4.63
C LEU A 142 -12.43 3.25 -4.02
N HIS A 143 -11.63 3.97 -4.78
CA HIS A 143 -10.31 4.45 -4.34
C HIS A 143 -10.37 5.19 -3.00
N GLN A 144 -11.36 6.02 -2.78
CA GLN A 144 -11.51 6.78 -1.53
C GLN A 144 -11.91 5.90 -0.34
N GLU A 145 -12.45 4.72 -0.58
CA GLU A 145 -12.77 3.74 0.45
C GLU A 145 -11.54 2.92 0.89
N MET A 146 -10.45 3.00 0.13
CA MET A 146 -9.24 2.24 0.36
C MET A 146 -8.38 2.93 1.41
N GLN A 147 -8.68 2.64 2.69
CA GLN A 147 -8.02 3.22 3.84
C GLN A 147 -7.98 2.25 5.02
N GLY A 148 -7.15 2.57 5.98
CA GLY A 148 -7.06 1.86 7.24
C GLY A 148 -6.54 2.76 8.35
N TYR A 149 -6.31 2.19 9.53
CA TYR A 149 -5.93 2.95 10.72
C TYR A 149 -4.83 2.24 11.49
N VAL A 150 -3.89 3.03 11.96
CA VAL A 150 -2.87 2.59 12.94
C VAL A 150 -3.08 3.34 14.23
N ARG A 151 -3.25 2.61 15.32
CA ARG A 151 -3.27 3.19 16.66
C ARG A 151 -1.88 3.19 17.26
N VAL A 152 -1.40 4.36 17.61
CA VAL A 152 -0.11 4.57 18.28
C VAL A 152 -0.35 4.83 19.76
N SER A 153 0.23 4.00 20.60
CA SER A 153 0.19 4.09 22.06
C SER A 153 1.42 4.79 22.63
N PRO A 154 1.36 5.26 23.86
CA PRO A 154 2.55 5.82 24.54
C PRO A 154 3.69 4.80 24.58
N ARG A 155 4.91 5.30 24.59
CA ARG A 155 6.10 4.47 24.79
C ARG A 155 6.03 3.71 26.11
N GLY A 156 6.35 2.42 26.08
CA GLY A 156 6.25 1.55 27.24
C GLY A 156 4.85 1.02 27.54
N SER A 157 3.88 1.30 26.68
CA SER A 157 2.52 0.75 26.79
C SER A 157 2.52 -0.78 26.75
N ALA A 158 1.61 -1.38 27.50
CA ALA A 158 1.38 -2.83 27.52
C ALA A 158 0.43 -3.31 26.41
N VAL A 159 -0.02 -2.42 25.52
CA VAL A 159 -0.92 -2.80 24.41
C VAL A 159 -0.21 -3.75 23.46
N PRO A 160 -0.70 -4.99 23.29
CA PRO A 160 -0.06 -5.94 22.38
C PRO A 160 -0.29 -5.57 20.93
N ILE A 161 0.57 -6.07 20.06
CA ILE A 161 0.32 -6.04 18.61
C ILE A 161 -0.98 -6.79 18.33
N SER A 162 -1.88 -6.12 17.64
CA SER A 162 -3.08 -6.74 17.10
C SER A 162 -3.40 -6.15 15.73
N PHE A 163 -3.94 -6.95 14.86
CA PHE A 163 -4.30 -6.57 13.51
C PHE A 163 -5.41 -7.48 12.98
N ASN A 164 -6.19 -6.95 12.06
CA ASN A 164 -7.23 -7.74 11.43
C ASN A 164 -6.67 -8.61 10.31
N THR A 165 -7.18 -9.81 10.24
CA THR A 165 -6.89 -10.76 9.16
C THR A 165 -8.14 -10.98 8.32
N PRO A 166 -8.00 -11.31 7.03
CA PRO A 166 -9.14 -11.68 6.21
C PRO A 166 -9.87 -12.90 6.81
N LYS A 167 -11.18 -12.86 6.80
CA LYS A 167 -12.02 -13.98 7.21
C LYS A 167 -12.04 -15.08 6.16
#